data_f717c4070cf8f4e3639fb0aadf3b3920
#
_entry.id   f717c4070cf8f4e3639fb0aadf3b3920
#
_cell.length_a   1.000
_cell.length_b   1.000
_cell.length_c   1.000
_cell.angle_alpha   90.00
_cell.angle_beta   90.00
_cell.angle_gamma   90.00
#
_symmetry.space_group_name_H-M   'P 1'
#
loop_
_entity.id
_entity.type
_entity.pdbx_description
1 polymer ?
#
loop_
_entity_poly.entity_id
_entity_poly.type
_entity_poly.pdbx_seq_one_letter_code
_entity_poly.pdbx_strand_id
1 'polypeptide(L)'
;MPLCFDLDGTLGSFGGGYVLLRQALGELWGGEPSAAELQACTGSTDWEIVDEMHRLRFGSPLSVADYEAYDRACLARFQAAFHPNGRSPVIHQGIVAGMGRLVEAGHRVWLVSGNTPRVLEFKAHLLGVDARVPRLGSLPHLDRVGLIRKALDGCAGPHLYVGDRPHDRDAAARAGVPFLAVCEAVPGDHPSLSEVAEADQLVGAVERLLR
;
A
#
# COMPACT_ATOMS: atom_id res chain seq x y z
N MET A 1 17.01 8.23 -8.90
CA MET A 1 16.14 7.36 -9.72
C MET A 1 14.82 7.17 -9.02
N PRO A 2 13.68 7.00 -9.72
CA PRO A 2 12.35 6.85 -9.10
C PRO A 2 12.11 5.42 -8.59
N LEU A 3 11.70 5.32 -7.35
CA LEU A 3 11.42 4.10 -6.62
C LEU A 3 10.02 4.18 -6.01
N CYS A 4 9.20 3.14 -6.17
CA CYS A 4 7.92 3.03 -5.51
C CYS A 4 7.96 1.89 -4.50
N PHE A 5 7.53 2.16 -3.28
CA PHE A 5 7.38 1.16 -2.22
C PHE A 5 5.90 0.99 -1.88
N ASP A 6 5.43 -0.26 -1.78
CA ASP A 6 4.18 -0.55 -1.08
C ASP A 6 4.37 -0.40 0.43
N LEU A 7 3.28 -0.42 1.19
CA LEU A 7 3.32 -0.23 2.63
C LEU A 7 3.05 -1.52 3.41
N ASP A 8 1.83 -2.08 3.26
CA ASP A 8 1.37 -3.20 4.09
C ASP A 8 2.03 -4.52 3.69
N GLY A 9 2.80 -5.13 4.61
CA GLY A 9 3.63 -6.30 4.35
C GLY A 9 5.02 -5.96 3.84
N THR A 10 5.23 -4.80 3.23
CA THR A 10 6.53 -4.32 2.73
C THR A 10 7.31 -3.55 3.79
N LEU A 11 6.77 -2.47 4.32
CA LEU A 11 7.41 -1.66 5.38
C LEU A 11 7.01 -2.11 6.78
N GLY A 12 5.89 -2.79 6.90
CA GLY A 12 5.37 -3.31 8.15
C GLY A 12 3.95 -3.82 8.01
N SER A 13 3.38 -4.39 9.07
CA SER A 13 2.04 -4.94 9.03
C SER A 13 1.13 -4.43 10.14
N PHE A 14 -0.15 -4.24 9.78
CA PHE A 14 -1.23 -3.80 10.65
C PHE A 14 -2.27 -4.92 10.74
N GLY A 15 -2.15 -5.78 11.75
CA GLY A 15 -3.06 -6.92 11.93
C GLY A 15 -4.52 -6.49 11.95
N GLY A 16 -5.37 -7.20 11.19
CA GLY A 16 -6.82 -6.99 11.20
C GLY A 16 -7.31 -5.82 10.33
N GLY A 17 -6.55 -5.33 9.37
CA GLY A 17 -6.95 -4.23 8.48
C GLY A 17 -8.30 -4.45 7.81
N TYR A 18 -8.57 -5.65 7.29
CA TYR A 18 -9.86 -6.00 6.69
C TYR A 18 -11.05 -5.97 7.67
N VAL A 19 -10.80 -6.23 8.96
CA VAL A 19 -11.86 -6.09 9.99
C VAL A 19 -12.20 -4.61 10.16
N LEU A 20 -11.21 -3.74 10.23
CA LEU A 20 -11.41 -2.29 10.37
C LEU A 20 -12.11 -1.68 9.14
N LEU A 21 -11.76 -2.15 7.94
CA LEU A 21 -12.44 -1.80 6.69
C LEU A 21 -13.93 -2.14 6.76
N ARG A 22 -14.26 -3.40 7.11
CA ARG A 22 -15.66 -3.85 7.23
C ARG A 22 -16.45 -3.06 8.28
N GLN A 23 -15.83 -2.77 9.42
CA GLN A 23 -16.44 -1.95 10.48
C GLN A 23 -16.74 -0.53 9.99
N ALA A 24 -15.80 0.09 9.24
CA ALA A 24 -16.01 1.41 8.66
C ALA A 24 -17.19 1.41 7.66
N LEU A 25 -17.27 0.39 6.80
CA LEU A 25 -18.39 0.23 5.89
C LEU A 25 -19.71 -0.05 6.63
N GLY A 26 -19.65 -0.81 7.73
CA GLY A 26 -20.82 -1.10 8.57
C GLY A 26 -21.47 0.15 9.14
N GLU A 27 -20.68 1.13 9.54
CA GLU A 27 -21.17 2.43 10.01
C GLU A 27 -21.90 3.21 8.92
N LEU A 28 -21.34 3.19 7.70
CA LEU A 28 -21.88 3.96 6.58
C LEU A 28 -23.08 3.29 5.93
N TRP A 29 -23.12 1.96 5.91
CA TRP A 29 -24.11 1.17 5.16
C TRP A 29 -25.20 0.55 6.03
N GLY A 30 -25.17 0.82 7.34
CA GLY A 30 -26.16 0.26 8.29
C GLY A 30 -26.02 -1.25 8.54
N GLY A 31 -24.83 -1.81 8.29
CA GLY A 31 -24.51 -3.21 8.54
C GLY A 31 -23.17 -3.59 7.89
N GLU A 32 -22.33 -4.33 8.62
CA GLU A 32 -21.02 -4.75 8.12
C GLU A 32 -21.15 -5.71 6.93
N PRO A 33 -20.35 -5.53 5.87
CA PRO A 33 -20.18 -6.57 4.85
C PRO A 33 -19.66 -7.86 5.48
N SER A 34 -20.07 -9.00 4.99
CA SER A 34 -19.55 -10.28 5.43
C SER A 34 -18.09 -10.49 4.96
N ALA A 35 -17.39 -11.42 5.61
CA ALA A 35 -16.06 -11.82 5.14
C ALA A 35 -16.12 -12.43 3.72
N ALA A 36 -17.22 -13.12 3.37
CA ALA A 36 -17.42 -13.72 2.06
C ALA A 36 -17.59 -12.62 0.97
N GLU A 37 -18.34 -11.55 1.24
CA GLU A 37 -18.46 -10.41 0.30
C GLU A 37 -17.09 -9.78 0.02
N LEU A 38 -16.28 -9.59 1.05
CA LEU A 38 -14.93 -9.06 0.90
C LEU A 38 -14.01 -10.01 0.11
N GLN A 39 -14.07 -11.32 0.38
CA GLN A 39 -13.29 -12.32 -0.33
C GLN A 39 -13.68 -12.47 -1.82
N ALA A 40 -14.89 -12.09 -2.17
CA ALA A 40 -15.35 -12.08 -3.56
C ALA A 40 -14.79 -10.89 -4.37
N CYS A 41 -14.24 -9.88 -3.70
CA CYS A 41 -13.63 -8.74 -4.37
C CYS A 41 -12.31 -9.12 -5.02
N THR A 42 -12.06 -8.57 -6.20
CA THR A 42 -10.85 -8.80 -7.01
C THR A 42 -9.93 -7.59 -7.04
N GLY A 43 -10.39 -6.45 -6.58
CA GLY A 43 -9.64 -5.21 -6.49
C GLY A 43 -8.40 -5.32 -5.60
N SER A 44 -7.41 -4.51 -5.90
CA SER A 44 -6.13 -4.43 -5.19
C SER A 44 -5.91 -3.08 -4.48
N THR A 45 -6.91 -2.21 -4.56
CA THR A 45 -6.95 -0.91 -3.88
C THR A 45 -8.26 -0.76 -3.11
N ASP A 46 -8.28 0.06 -2.08
CA ASP A 46 -9.49 0.32 -1.30
C ASP A 46 -10.63 0.89 -2.16
N TRP A 47 -10.31 1.73 -3.17
CA TRP A 47 -11.32 2.20 -4.12
C TRP A 47 -12.01 1.02 -4.85
N GLU A 48 -11.20 0.14 -5.46
CA GLU A 48 -11.73 -1.00 -6.23
C GLU A 48 -12.57 -1.91 -5.34
N ILE A 49 -12.05 -2.29 -4.16
CA ILE A 49 -12.71 -3.19 -3.21
C ILE A 49 -14.04 -2.59 -2.73
N VAL A 50 -14.06 -1.32 -2.37
CA VAL A 50 -15.28 -0.67 -1.85
C VAL A 50 -16.30 -0.44 -2.96
N ASP A 51 -15.86 -0.10 -4.19
CA ASP A 51 -16.76 0.03 -5.37
C ASP A 51 -17.38 -1.32 -5.75
N GLU A 52 -16.59 -2.40 -5.76
CA GLU A 52 -17.10 -3.75 -6.00
C GLU A 52 -18.16 -4.15 -4.97
N MET A 53 -17.88 -3.96 -3.67
CA MET A 53 -18.85 -4.25 -2.61
C MET A 53 -20.08 -3.35 -2.68
N HIS A 54 -19.94 -2.08 -3.04
CA HIS A 54 -21.05 -1.15 -3.19
C HIS A 54 -21.97 -1.58 -4.34
N ARG A 55 -21.39 -2.00 -5.48
CA ARG A 55 -22.16 -2.55 -6.61
C ARG A 55 -22.91 -3.82 -6.24
N LEU A 56 -22.26 -4.74 -5.51
CA LEU A 56 -22.91 -5.97 -5.07
C LEU A 56 -24.09 -5.71 -4.12
N ARG A 57 -23.97 -4.72 -3.24
CA ARG A 57 -24.96 -4.44 -2.21
C ARG A 57 -26.10 -3.52 -2.68
N PHE A 58 -25.78 -2.49 -3.47
CA PHE A 58 -26.71 -1.42 -3.83
C PHE A 58 -27.02 -1.36 -5.34
N GLY A 59 -26.36 -2.18 -6.16
CA GLY A 59 -26.54 -2.22 -7.60
C GLY A 59 -26.02 -1.01 -8.37
N SER A 60 -25.28 -0.12 -7.71
CA SER A 60 -24.77 1.14 -8.30
C SER A 60 -23.29 1.34 -8.00
N PRO A 61 -22.56 2.09 -8.83
CA PRO A 61 -21.16 2.41 -8.55
C PRO A 61 -21.03 3.30 -7.31
N LEU A 62 -19.88 3.20 -6.64
CA LEU A 62 -19.51 4.06 -5.52
C LEU A 62 -19.33 5.50 -6.00
N SER A 63 -19.89 6.46 -5.28
CA SER A 63 -19.61 7.88 -5.54
C SER A 63 -18.30 8.31 -4.89
N VAL A 64 -17.67 9.37 -5.43
CA VAL A 64 -16.47 9.97 -4.82
C VAL A 64 -16.77 10.46 -3.40
N ALA A 65 -17.95 11.02 -3.16
CA ALA A 65 -18.35 11.52 -1.84
C ALA A 65 -18.50 10.38 -0.82
N ASP A 66 -19.06 9.23 -1.22
CA ASP A 66 -19.15 8.04 -0.36
C ASP A 66 -17.77 7.45 -0.07
N TYR A 67 -16.88 7.46 -1.06
CA TYR A 67 -15.49 7.04 -0.84
C TYR A 67 -14.74 7.95 0.13
N GLU A 68 -14.93 9.26 0.04
CA GLU A 68 -14.38 10.21 1.01
C GLU A 68 -14.95 10.01 2.43
N ALA A 69 -16.24 9.65 2.53
CA ALA A 69 -16.85 9.30 3.80
C ALA A 69 -16.24 8.01 4.37
N TYR A 70 -16.02 7.01 3.52
CA TYR A 70 -15.34 5.77 3.87
C TYR A 70 -13.89 6.04 4.35
N ASP A 71 -13.11 6.84 3.62
CA ASP A 71 -11.74 7.19 4.02
C ASP A 71 -11.68 7.79 5.43
N ARG A 72 -12.62 8.69 5.77
CA ARG A 72 -12.73 9.26 7.13
C ARG A 72 -13.10 8.21 8.18
N ALA A 73 -14.10 7.39 7.90
CA ALA A 73 -14.55 6.34 8.82
C ALA A 73 -13.45 5.28 9.04
N CYS A 74 -12.77 4.88 7.96
CA CYS A 74 -11.67 3.93 8.01
C CYS A 74 -10.50 4.47 8.85
N LEU A 75 -10.09 5.73 8.65
CA LEU A 75 -9.08 6.38 9.49
C LEU A 75 -9.48 6.34 10.97
N ALA A 76 -10.72 6.71 11.31
CA ALA A 76 -11.17 6.70 12.69
C ALA A 76 -11.05 5.32 13.34
N ARG A 77 -11.35 4.24 12.59
CA ARG A 77 -11.18 2.85 13.05
C ARG A 77 -9.71 2.48 13.25
N PHE A 78 -8.83 2.87 12.33
CA PHE A 78 -7.39 2.66 12.49
C PHE A 78 -6.83 3.43 13.70
N GLN A 79 -7.20 4.69 13.88
CA GLN A 79 -6.77 5.48 15.05
C GLN A 79 -7.27 4.89 16.37
N ALA A 80 -8.50 4.38 16.42
CA ALA A 80 -9.03 3.71 17.59
C ALA A 80 -8.33 2.37 17.90
N ALA A 81 -7.86 1.65 16.87
CA ALA A 81 -7.16 0.38 17.04
C ALA A 81 -5.67 0.54 17.37
N PHE A 82 -5.00 1.51 16.74
CA PHE A 82 -3.54 1.74 16.81
C PHE A 82 -3.23 3.06 17.53
N HIS A 83 -3.58 3.16 18.80
CA HIS A 83 -3.22 4.27 19.68
C HIS A 83 -2.13 3.83 20.69
N PRO A 84 -1.49 4.73 21.45
CA PRO A 84 -0.35 4.39 22.33
C PRO A 84 -0.60 3.24 23.32
N ASN A 85 -1.86 3.03 23.74
CA ASN A 85 -2.26 1.94 24.65
C ASN A 85 -3.02 0.82 23.91
N GLY A 86 -3.06 0.85 22.58
CA GLY A 86 -3.77 -0.11 21.72
C GLY A 86 -2.82 -1.11 21.05
N ARG A 87 -3.16 -1.46 19.80
CA ARG A 87 -2.31 -2.33 18.98
C ARG A 87 -1.07 -1.58 18.52
N SER A 88 0.04 -2.31 18.35
CA SER A 88 1.25 -1.80 17.70
C SER A 88 1.41 -2.47 16.33
N PRO A 89 1.82 -1.75 15.28
CA PRO A 89 2.21 -2.38 14.03
C PRO A 89 3.51 -3.19 14.21
N VAL A 90 3.69 -4.22 13.40
CA VAL A 90 5.00 -4.82 13.17
C VAL A 90 5.72 -3.94 12.17
N ILE A 91 6.95 -3.52 12.48
CA ILE A 91 7.76 -2.66 11.61
C ILE A 91 8.93 -3.46 11.06
N HIS A 92 9.11 -3.48 9.74
CA HIS A 92 10.27 -4.07 9.08
C HIS A 92 11.41 -3.03 9.11
N GLN A 93 12.08 -2.95 10.26
CA GLN A 93 13.01 -1.87 10.60
C GLN A 93 14.11 -1.65 9.55
N GLY A 94 14.71 -2.74 9.04
CA GLY A 94 15.77 -2.65 8.04
C GLY A 94 15.25 -2.12 6.70
N ILE A 95 14.01 -2.50 6.31
CA ILE A 95 13.40 -2.01 5.06
C ILE A 95 13.07 -0.52 5.17
N VAL A 96 12.48 -0.09 6.29
CA VAL A 96 12.19 1.33 6.54
C VAL A 96 13.48 2.16 6.58
N ALA A 97 14.52 1.68 7.30
CA ALA A 97 15.81 2.35 7.37
C ALA A 97 16.52 2.41 5.99
N GLY A 98 16.47 1.31 5.23
CA GLY A 98 17.03 1.25 3.89
C GLY A 98 16.34 2.20 2.92
N MET A 99 15.00 2.31 2.98
CA MET A 99 14.25 3.31 2.23
C MET A 99 14.69 4.74 2.58
N GLY A 100 14.90 5.06 3.86
CA GLY A 100 15.45 6.34 4.31
C GLY A 100 16.84 6.63 3.71
N ARG A 101 17.74 5.64 3.70
CA ARG A 101 19.07 5.78 3.08
C ARG A 101 18.99 6.02 1.56
N LEU A 102 18.05 5.39 0.87
CA LEU A 102 17.82 5.65 -0.56
C LEU A 102 17.36 7.11 -0.80
N VAL A 103 16.52 7.66 0.08
CA VAL A 103 16.15 9.09 0.05
C VAL A 103 17.40 9.97 0.27
N GLU A 104 18.25 9.66 1.25
CA GLU A 104 19.48 10.39 1.53
C GLU A 104 20.50 10.31 0.38
N ALA A 105 20.53 9.17 -0.33
CA ALA A 105 21.33 9.00 -1.54
C ALA A 105 20.78 9.73 -2.78
N GLY A 106 19.68 10.48 -2.65
CA GLY A 106 19.09 11.28 -3.70
C GLY A 106 18.17 10.54 -4.66
N HIS A 107 17.70 9.34 -4.30
CA HIS A 107 16.63 8.66 -5.04
C HIS A 107 15.29 9.38 -4.83
N ARG A 108 14.44 9.39 -5.87
CA ARG A 108 13.04 9.86 -5.75
C ARG A 108 12.19 8.69 -5.28
N VAL A 109 11.98 8.61 -3.99
CA VAL A 109 11.20 7.53 -3.38
C VAL A 109 9.75 7.96 -3.21
N TRP A 110 8.81 7.09 -3.59
CA TRP A 110 7.38 7.22 -3.38
C TRP A 110 6.87 6.08 -2.51
N LEU A 111 5.93 6.38 -1.64
CA LEU A 111 5.10 5.37 -0.98
C LEU A 111 3.79 5.26 -1.76
N VAL A 112 3.53 4.09 -2.39
CA VAL A 112 2.36 3.85 -3.24
C VAL A 112 1.59 2.66 -2.67
N SER A 113 0.37 2.89 -2.21
CA SER A 113 -0.40 1.86 -1.51
C SER A 113 -1.85 1.80 -1.96
N GLY A 114 -2.44 0.61 -1.84
CA GLY A 114 -3.88 0.42 -2.01
C GLY A 114 -4.75 1.01 -0.90
N ASN A 115 -4.17 1.46 0.21
CA ASN A 115 -4.92 2.11 1.30
C ASN A 115 -5.52 3.45 0.88
N THR A 116 -6.63 3.87 1.51
CA THR A 116 -7.13 5.24 1.37
C THR A 116 -6.07 6.27 1.76
N PRO A 117 -6.12 7.51 1.23
CA PRO A 117 -5.07 8.51 1.47
C PRO A 117 -4.83 8.82 2.96
N ARG A 118 -5.89 8.96 3.77
CA ARG A 118 -5.76 9.25 5.20
C ARG A 118 -5.21 8.09 6.00
N VAL A 119 -5.62 6.87 5.67
CA VAL A 119 -5.11 5.64 6.31
C VAL A 119 -3.65 5.43 5.95
N LEU A 120 -3.26 5.66 4.70
CA LEU A 120 -1.86 5.61 4.27
C LEU A 120 -0.99 6.60 5.05
N GLU A 121 -1.44 7.84 5.19
CA GLU A 121 -0.72 8.87 5.94
C GLU A 121 -0.53 8.47 7.41
N PHE A 122 -1.59 7.99 8.04
CA PHE A 122 -1.57 7.52 9.42
C PHE A 122 -0.62 6.32 9.62
N LYS A 123 -0.71 5.31 8.76
CA LYS A 123 0.15 4.13 8.82
C LYS A 123 1.61 4.49 8.59
N ALA A 124 1.90 5.31 7.59
CA ALA A 124 3.26 5.76 7.28
C ALA A 124 3.90 6.50 8.47
N HIS A 125 3.12 7.34 9.17
CA HIS A 125 3.57 8.00 10.39
C HIS A 125 3.93 6.99 11.49
N LEU A 126 3.08 5.99 11.74
CA LEU A 126 3.33 4.96 12.75
C LEU A 126 4.55 4.07 12.43
N LEU A 127 4.85 3.84 11.15
CA LEU A 127 6.03 3.11 10.71
C LEU A 127 7.31 3.95 10.72
N GLY A 128 7.23 5.25 11.01
CA GLY A 128 8.38 6.15 11.01
C GLY A 128 8.91 6.47 9.60
N VAL A 129 8.05 6.39 8.58
CA VAL A 129 8.41 6.77 7.21
C VAL A 129 8.77 8.26 7.15
N ASP A 130 9.92 8.57 6.56
CA ASP A 130 10.41 9.93 6.37
C ASP A 130 9.32 10.84 5.74
N ALA A 131 9.09 11.99 6.34
CA ALA A 131 8.10 12.97 5.86
C ALA A 131 8.41 13.52 4.46
N ARG A 132 9.66 13.42 4.00
CA ARG A 132 10.09 13.79 2.64
C ARG A 132 9.59 12.83 1.56
N VAL A 133 9.21 11.59 1.93
CA VAL A 133 8.67 10.60 0.99
C VAL A 133 7.23 10.97 0.63
N PRO A 134 6.94 11.36 -0.62
CA PRO A 134 5.58 11.61 -1.05
C PRO A 134 4.77 10.32 -1.02
N ARG A 135 3.48 10.45 -0.71
CA ARG A 135 2.56 9.34 -0.48
C ARG A 135 1.41 9.39 -1.47
N LEU A 136 1.13 8.27 -2.12
CA LEU A 136 0.04 8.12 -3.06
C LEU A 136 -0.81 6.91 -2.65
N GLY A 137 -1.95 7.18 -2.03
CA GLY A 137 -2.95 6.18 -1.67
C GLY A 137 -3.92 5.89 -2.81
N SER A 138 -4.85 5.00 -2.53
CA SER A 138 -5.95 4.66 -3.42
C SER A 138 -6.77 5.91 -3.78
N LEU A 139 -6.94 6.14 -5.07
CA LEU A 139 -7.71 7.26 -5.62
C LEU A 139 -8.91 6.73 -6.40
N PRO A 140 -10.02 7.52 -6.46
CA PRO A 140 -11.16 7.19 -7.29
C PRO A 140 -10.75 6.85 -8.73
N HIS A 141 -11.31 5.75 -9.24
CA HIS A 141 -11.13 5.27 -10.62
C HIS A 141 -9.70 4.84 -11.01
N LEU A 142 -8.78 4.68 -10.05
CA LEU A 142 -7.44 4.15 -10.32
C LEU A 142 -7.27 2.77 -9.67
N ASP A 143 -6.81 1.82 -10.47
CA ASP A 143 -6.25 0.55 -10.01
C ASP A 143 -4.79 0.75 -9.55
N ARG A 144 -4.17 -0.29 -9.01
CA ARG A 144 -2.76 -0.24 -8.57
C ARG A 144 -1.80 0.13 -9.71
N VAL A 145 -2.06 -0.31 -10.94
CA VAL A 145 -1.24 0.06 -12.11
C VAL A 145 -1.31 1.56 -12.37
N GLY A 146 -2.51 2.14 -12.29
CA GLY A 146 -2.74 3.57 -12.42
C GLY A 146 -2.03 4.38 -11.33
N LEU A 147 -2.01 3.88 -10.08
CA LEU A 147 -1.26 4.51 -8.99
C LEU A 147 0.26 4.49 -9.25
N ILE A 148 0.82 3.35 -9.68
CA ILE A 148 2.25 3.24 -10.01
C ILE A 148 2.61 4.22 -11.13
N ARG A 149 1.85 4.24 -12.21
CA ARG A 149 2.09 5.15 -13.35
C ARG A 149 1.99 6.61 -12.92
N LYS A 150 1.01 6.95 -12.10
CA LYS A 150 0.86 8.32 -11.57
C LYS A 150 2.04 8.74 -10.69
N ALA A 151 2.57 7.86 -9.85
CA ALA A 151 3.74 8.15 -9.03
C ALA A 151 5.02 8.37 -9.87
N LEU A 152 5.10 7.66 -11.01
CA LEU A 152 6.25 7.70 -11.91
C LEU A 152 6.10 8.73 -13.05
N ASP A 153 4.98 9.42 -13.13
CA ASP A 153 4.72 10.40 -14.18
C ASP A 153 5.78 11.50 -14.20
N GLY A 154 6.28 11.81 -15.40
CA GLY A 154 7.37 12.77 -15.61
C GLY A 154 8.73 12.33 -15.05
N CYS A 155 8.88 11.08 -14.59
CA CYS A 155 10.16 10.56 -14.13
C CYS A 155 10.93 9.92 -15.28
N ALA A 156 12.20 10.32 -15.46
CA ALA A 156 13.11 9.70 -16.44
C ALA A 156 14.02 8.67 -15.76
N GLY A 157 14.48 7.67 -16.54
CA GLY A 157 15.46 6.67 -16.11
C GLY A 157 14.83 5.36 -15.61
N PRO A 158 15.66 4.42 -15.11
CA PRO A 158 15.17 3.16 -14.61
C PRO A 158 14.30 3.36 -13.37
N HIS A 159 13.22 2.57 -13.27
CA HIS A 159 12.25 2.58 -12.20
C HIS A 159 12.30 1.23 -11.46
N LEU A 160 11.81 1.19 -10.23
CA LEU A 160 11.65 -0.04 -9.47
C LEU A 160 10.41 0.05 -8.58
N TYR A 161 9.66 -1.03 -8.51
CA TYR A 161 8.59 -1.20 -7.54
C TYR A 161 8.98 -2.27 -6.51
N VAL A 162 8.81 -1.95 -5.23
CA VAL A 162 9.13 -2.82 -4.10
C VAL A 162 7.83 -3.16 -3.38
N GLY A 163 7.52 -4.45 -3.25
CA GLY A 163 6.27 -4.93 -2.66
C GLY A 163 6.38 -6.36 -2.14
N ASP A 164 5.34 -6.86 -1.46
CA ASP A 164 5.34 -8.16 -0.79
C ASP A 164 4.30 -9.16 -1.34
N ARG A 165 3.44 -8.72 -2.27
CA ARG A 165 2.30 -9.52 -2.75
C ARG A 165 2.37 -9.84 -4.24
N PRO A 166 1.72 -10.95 -4.67
CA PRO A 166 1.57 -11.26 -6.10
C PRO A 166 0.91 -10.14 -6.90
N HIS A 167 -0.08 -9.45 -6.34
CA HIS A 167 -0.73 -8.32 -7.04
C HIS A 167 0.19 -7.10 -7.22
N ASP A 168 1.21 -6.92 -6.38
CA ASP A 168 2.24 -5.88 -6.54
C ASP A 168 3.12 -6.20 -7.74
N ARG A 169 3.62 -7.45 -7.81
CA ARG A 169 4.38 -7.94 -8.96
C ARG A 169 3.60 -7.79 -10.26
N ASP A 170 2.34 -8.23 -10.25
CA ASP A 170 1.50 -8.18 -11.45
C ASP A 170 1.19 -6.74 -11.88
N ALA A 171 0.98 -5.84 -10.91
CA ALA A 171 0.80 -4.42 -11.19
C ALA A 171 2.08 -3.76 -11.71
N ALA A 172 3.23 -4.07 -11.12
CA ALA A 172 4.54 -3.60 -11.60
C ALA A 172 4.80 -4.07 -13.05
N ALA A 173 4.59 -5.35 -13.33
CA ALA A 173 4.74 -5.91 -14.68
C ALA A 173 3.81 -5.22 -15.70
N ARG A 174 2.53 -5.00 -15.36
CA ARG A 174 1.56 -4.28 -16.22
C ARG A 174 1.91 -2.79 -16.37
N ALA A 175 2.59 -2.20 -15.39
CA ALA A 175 3.11 -0.84 -15.48
C ALA A 175 4.41 -0.74 -16.30
N GLY A 176 5.06 -1.88 -16.59
CA GLY A 176 6.37 -1.94 -17.26
C GLY A 176 7.53 -1.58 -16.32
N VAL A 177 7.39 -1.87 -15.03
CA VAL A 177 8.36 -1.53 -13.98
C VAL A 177 8.96 -2.82 -13.41
N PRO A 178 10.29 -2.95 -13.29
CA PRO A 178 10.94 -4.04 -12.56
C PRO A 178 10.41 -4.15 -11.12
N PHE A 179 10.40 -5.37 -10.58
CA PHE A 179 9.86 -5.68 -9.26
C PHE A 179 10.93 -6.28 -8.34
N LEU A 180 10.98 -5.82 -7.11
CA LEU A 180 11.74 -6.40 -6.01
C LEU A 180 10.74 -6.89 -4.95
N ALA A 181 10.72 -8.19 -4.69
CA ALA A 181 9.90 -8.75 -3.63
C ALA A 181 10.55 -8.53 -2.26
N VAL A 182 9.74 -8.19 -1.26
CA VAL A 182 10.14 -8.04 0.14
C VAL A 182 9.17 -8.81 1.01
N CYS A 183 9.69 -9.49 2.03
CA CYS A 183 8.97 -10.10 3.14
C CYS A 183 8.30 -11.44 2.84
N GLU A 184 7.54 -11.59 1.80
CA GLU A 184 6.87 -12.86 1.44
C GLU A 184 7.50 -13.52 0.21
N ALA A 185 7.32 -14.84 0.11
CA ALA A 185 7.69 -15.59 -1.09
C ALA A 185 6.66 -15.30 -2.19
N VAL A 186 6.87 -14.25 -2.96
CA VAL A 186 6.08 -13.98 -4.17
C VAL A 186 6.54 -14.92 -5.27
N PRO A 187 5.65 -15.75 -5.87
CA PRO A 187 6.04 -16.66 -6.95
C PRO A 187 6.54 -15.90 -8.18
N GLY A 188 7.63 -16.36 -8.79
CA GLY A 188 8.13 -15.82 -10.05
C GLY A 188 9.65 -15.67 -10.08
N ASP A 189 10.18 -15.32 -11.25
CA ASP A 189 11.61 -15.05 -11.48
C ASP A 189 11.86 -13.54 -11.27
N HIS A 190 12.04 -13.16 -10.02
CA HIS A 190 12.38 -11.79 -9.61
C HIS A 190 13.24 -11.84 -8.34
N PRO A 191 14.08 -10.83 -8.08
CA PRO A 191 14.83 -10.72 -6.84
C PRO A 191 13.90 -10.58 -5.63
N SER A 192 14.33 -11.16 -4.50
CA SER A 192 13.60 -11.09 -3.25
C SER A 192 14.51 -10.83 -2.06
N LEU A 193 13.95 -10.24 -1.02
CA LEU A 193 14.55 -10.01 0.28
C LEU A 193 13.66 -10.60 1.37
N SER A 194 14.24 -10.92 2.53
CA SER A 194 13.47 -11.28 3.72
C SER A 194 12.89 -10.04 4.40
N GLU A 195 11.79 -10.20 5.13
CA GLU A 195 11.20 -9.15 5.97
C GLU A 195 12.13 -8.64 7.09
N VAL A 196 13.10 -9.47 7.48
CA VAL A 196 14.15 -9.13 8.45
C VAL A 196 15.43 -8.65 7.77
N ALA A 197 15.39 -8.35 6.46
CA ALA A 197 16.55 -7.84 5.74
C ALA A 197 17.05 -6.53 6.37
N GLU A 198 18.37 -6.40 6.45
CA GLU A 198 19.01 -5.18 6.92
C GLU A 198 19.00 -4.08 5.86
N ALA A 199 19.12 -2.83 6.29
CA ALA A 199 19.08 -1.66 5.41
C ALA A 199 20.07 -1.75 4.24
N ASP A 200 21.29 -2.25 4.48
CA ASP A 200 22.32 -2.43 3.44
C ASP A 200 21.95 -3.48 2.39
N GLN A 201 21.19 -4.49 2.78
CA GLN A 201 20.69 -5.52 1.84
C GLN A 201 19.65 -4.92 0.88
N LEU A 202 18.73 -4.08 1.38
CA LEU A 202 17.77 -3.38 0.53
C LEU A 202 18.49 -2.41 -0.43
N VAL A 203 19.36 -1.55 0.10
CA VAL A 203 20.11 -0.58 -0.73
C VAL A 203 20.91 -1.30 -1.81
N GLY A 204 21.67 -2.34 -1.43
CA GLY A 204 22.47 -3.11 -2.39
C GLY A 204 21.63 -3.87 -3.43
N ALA A 205 20.43 -4.36 -3.09
CA ALA A 205 19.51 -4.98 -4.05
C ALA A 205 18.96 -3.95 -5.03
N VAL A 206 18.51 -2.80 -4.54
CA VAL A 206 18.00 -1.68 -5.38
C VAL A 206 19.08 -1.20 -6.35
N GLU A 207 20.29 -0.94 -5.87
CA GLU A 207 21.40 -0.47 -6.72
C GLU A 207 21.80 -1.46 -7.82
N ARG A 208 21.74 -2.77 -7.54
CA ARG A 208 21.99 -3.80 -8.57
C ARG A 208 20.94 -3.83 -9.67
N LEU A 209 19.68 -3.62 -9.31
CA LEU A 209 18.54 -3.66 -10.25
C LEU A 209 18.42 -2.40 -11.10
N LEU A 210 19.06 -1.31 -10.69
CA LEU A 210 19.03 -0.02 -11.39
C LEU A 210 20.24 0.20 -12.33
N ARG A 211 21.19 -0.75 -12.36
CA ARG A 211 22.34 -0.77 -13.29
C ARG A 211 21.96 -1.37 -14.63
#